data_ba6f896e0ca22a56afb5d77b6abb7e66
#
_entry.id   ba6f896e0ca22a56afb5d77b6abb7e66
#
_cell.length_a   1.000
_cell.length_b   1.000
_cell.length_c   1.000
_cell.angle_alpha   90.00
_cell.angle_beta   90.00
_cell.angle_gamma   90.00
#
_symmetry.space_group_name_H-M   'P 1'
#
loop_
_entity.id
_entity.type
_entity.pdbx_description
1 polymer ?
#
loop_
_entity_poly.entity_id
_entity_poly.type
_entity_poly.pdbx_seq_one_letter_code
_entity_poly.pdbx_strand_id
1 'polypeptide(L)'
;LKVSDFILDDFHWSFSRIESFERCPLNFYLQYIKCYPSIEGAFAQYGRFVHECLEKFALGELAEYELSSYYKDYYPQAVTEDFPPNAYVDLGERYYNQGLEYFNNFDGYGDREILAVEQNYFFKIDKYNFTGTIDLECKNEIVDIKTKGKQHLLRLTKKNNPNDYIQMLDGRYIHKDNFKQLYIYSIPFKNKYGKYPKLLSLSMVRINDWYSIEFNERLLEEAYQWAINKITDIYNAEKFERGDGVGDFFCDYICGQRINCKYSSAFMNDAGVIEL
;
A
#
# COMPACT_ATOMS: atom_id res chain seq x y z
N LEU A 1 -3.34 -14.03 27.05
CA LEU A 1 -2.60 -14.65 25.97
C LEU A 1 -1.81 -13.55 25.26
N LYS A 2 -0.48 -13.67 25.16
CA LYS A 2 0.34 -12.73 24.44
C LYS A 2 0.38 -13.11 22.96
N VAL A 3 0.58 -12.12 22.08
CA VAL A 3 0.74 -12.38 20.63
C VAL A 3 1.91 -13.32 20.36
N SER A 4 2.95 -13.23 21.18
CA SER A 4 4.09 -14.17 21.14
C SER A 4 3.69 -15.65 21.22
N ASP A 5 2.50 -15.95 21.76
CA ASP A 5 2.01 -17.32 21.87
C ASP A 5 1.42 -17.84 20.53
N PHE A 6 1.17 -16.95 19.57
CA PHE A 6 0.56 -17.23 18.28
C PHE A 6 1.47 -16.98 17.08
N ILE A 7 2.49 -16.13 17.24
CA ILE A 7 3.43 -15.84 16.15
C ILE A 7 4.59 -16.82 16.25
N LEU A 8 4.65 -17.73 15.29
CA LEU A 8 5.72 -18.69 15.15
C LEU A 8 7.01 -18.02 14.66
N ASP A 9 8.17 -18.62 14.94
CA ASP A 9 9.48 -18.14 14.50
C ASP A 9 9.57 -17.95 12.97
N ASP A 10 8.76 -18.70 12.20
CA ASP A 10 8.70 -18.62 10.75
C ASP A 10 7.71 -17.55 10.21
N PHE A 11 7.16 -16.70 11.06
CA PHE A 11 6.25 -15.66 10.60
C PHE A 11 6.97 -14.64 9.71
N HIS A 12 6.42 -14.41 8.53
CA HIS A 12 6.94 -13.44 7.59
C HIS A 12 6.23 -12.10 7.77
N TRP A 13 6.98 -11.10 8.19
CA TRP A 13 6.51 -9.72 8.28
C TRP A 13 6.43 -9.09 6.90
N SER A 14 5.58 -8.10 6.75
CA SER A 14 5.54 -7.22 5.57
C SER A 14 5.21 -5.81 6.00
N PHE A 15 5.50 -4.84 5.16
CA PHE A 15 5.13 -3.45 5.42
C PHE A 15 3.64 -3.33 5.72
N SER A 16 2.78 -3.93 4.89
CA SER A 16 1.32 -3.88 5.05
C SER A 16 0.81 -4.54 6.34
N ARG A 17 1.47 -5.60 6.82
CA ARG A 17 1.12 -6.23 8.11
C ARG A 17 1.40 -5.30 9.27
N ILE A 18 2.57 -4.66 9.28
CA ILE A 18 2.94 -3.69 10.32
C ILE A 18 2.04 -2.45 10.25
N GLU A 19 1.81 -1.91 9.05
CA GLU A 19 0.90 -0.78 8.83
C GLU A 19 -0.53 -1.10 9.27
N SER A 20 -1.00 -2.33 9.07
CA SER A 20 -2.31 -2.79 9.52
C SER A 20 -2.47 -2.68 11.05
N PHE A 21 -1.44 -3.10 11.81
CA PHE A 21 -1.44 -2.95 13.26
C PHE A 21 -1.38 -1.48 13.69
N GLU A 22 -0.51 -0.68 13.06
CA GLU A 22 -0.36 0.75 13.36
C GLU A 22 -1.68 1.51 13.14
N ARG A 23 -2.41 1.15 12.08
CA ARG A 23 -3.70 1.74 11.75
C ARG A 23 -4.81 1.27 12.69
N CYS A 24 -4.91 -0.03 12.91
CA CYS A 24 -5.96 -0.64 13.73
C CYS A 24 -5.50 -1.99 14.29
N PRO A 25 -5.06 -2.06 15.56
CA PRO A 25 -4.65 -3.31 16.19
C PRO A 25 -5.70 -4.43 16.07
N LEU A 26 -7.00 -4.09 16.18
CA LEU A 26 -8.07 -5.07 16.02
C LEU A 26 -8.13 -5.67 14.61
N ASN A 27 -7.92 -4.87 13.55
CA ASN A 27 -7.85 -5.39 12.19
C ASN A 27 -6.70 -6.38 12.03
N PHE A 28 -5.51 -6.03 12.55
CA PHE A 28 -4.36 -6.94 12.56
C PHE A 28 -4.69 -8.26 13.29
N TYR A 29 -5.29 -8.18 14.46
CA TYR A 29 -5.66 -9.35 15.26
C TYR A 29 -6.64 -10.28 14.52
N LEU A 30 -7.71 -9.73 13.97
CA LEU A 30 -8.71 -10.52 13.25
C LEU A 30 -8.09 -11.18 12.00
N GLN A 31 -7.24 -10.46 11.27
CA GLN A 31 -6.68 -10.93 10.02
C GLN A 31 -5.52 -11.92 10.20
N TYR A 32 -4.59 -11.63 11.11
CA TYR A 32 -3.32 -12.36 11.19
C TYR A 32 -3.20 -13.27 12.41
N ILE A 33 -3.95 -13.03 13.48
CA ILE A 33 -3.95 -13.88 14.67
C ILE A 33 -5.14 -14.83 14.65
N LYS A 34 -6.35 -14.31 14.35
CA LYS A 34 -7.56 -15.13 14.21
C LYS A 34 -7.67 -15.78 12.83
N CYS A 35 -6.92 -15.31 11.85
CA CYS A 35 -6.95 -15.78 10.45
C CYS A 35 -8.37 -15.75 9.84
N TYR A 36 -9.18 -14.77 10.22
CA TYR A 36 -10.51 -14.63 9.64
C TYR A 36 -10.41 -14.21 8.17
N PRO A 37 -11.28 -14.72 7.30
CA PRO A 37 -11.28 -14.37 5.90
C PRO A 37 -11.49 -12.86 5.72
N SER A 38 -10.71 -12.27 4.84
CA SER A 38 -10.82 -10.86 4.48
C SER A 38 -11.65 -10.73 3.21
N ILE A 39 -12.53 -9.72 3.16
CA ILE A 39 -13.26 -9.37 1.93
C ILE A 39 -12.61 -8.15 1.28
N GLU A 40 -12.38 -8.29 -0.02
CA GLU A 40 -11.91 -7.20 -0.84
C GLU A 40 -13.06 -6.23 -1.14
N GLY A 41 -12.84 -4.93 -1.07
CA GLY A 41 -13.82 -3.93 -1.45
C GLY A 41 -13.43 -3.23 -2.75
N ALA A 42 -14.34 -2.42 -3.31
CA ALA A 42 -14.17 -1.73 -4.58
C ALA A 42 -12.84 -0.97 -4.72
N PHE A 43 -12.38 -0.29 -3.66
CA PHE A 43 -11.10 0.44 -3.68
C PHE A 43 -9.90 -0.47 -3.86
N ALA A 44 -9.91 -1.65 -3.25
CA ALA A 44 -8.83 -2.61 -3.37
C ALA A 44 -8.86 -3.31 -4.73
N GLN A 45 -10.05 -3.70 -5.21
CA GLN A 45 -10.24 -4.24 -6.56
C GLN A 45 -9.76 -3.26 -7.64
N TYR A 46 -10.12 -1.99 -7.51
CA TYR A 46 -9.65 -0.93 -8.40
C TYR A 46 -8.11 -0.82 -8.37
N GLY A 47 -7.52 -0.78 -7.19
CA GLY A 47 -6.06 -0.72 -7.04
C GLY A 47 -5.37 -1.89 -7.71
N ARG A 48 -5.82 -3.11 -7.43
CA ARG A 48 -5.27 -4.33 -8.02
C ARG A 48 -5.38 -4.34 -9.55
N PHE A 49 -6.52 -3.91 -10.10
CA PHE A 49 -6.70 -3.87 -11.55
C PHE A 49 -5.82 -2.83 -12.24
N VAL A 50 -5.61 -1.67 -11.62
CA VAL A 50 -4.66 -0.67 -12.12
C VAL A 50 -3.24 -1.22 -12.14
N HIS A 51 -2.81 -1.92 -11.08
CA HIS A 51 -1.50 -2.59 -11.05
C HIS A 51 -1.39 -3.64 -12.16
N GLU A 52 -2.40 -4.48 -12.36
CA GLU A 52 -2.43 -5.48 -13.45
C GLU A 52 -2.24 -4.85 -14.83
N CYS A 53 -2.94 -3.74 -15.14
CA CYS A 53 -2.79 -3.03 -16.42
C CYS A 53 -1.34 -2.55 -16.62
N LEU A 54 -0.75 -1.96 -15.59
CA LEU A 54 0.60 -1.40 -15.64
C LEU A 54 1.69 -2.48 -15.64
N GLU A 55 1.46 -3.60 -14.95
CA GLU A 55 2.30 -4.80 -15.00
C GLU A 55 2.35 -5.35 -16.41
N LYS A 56 1.19 -5.58 -17.05
CA LYS A 56 1.11 -6.08 -18.43
C LYS A 56 1.84 -5.18 -19.42
N PHE A 57 1.72 -3.89 -19.27
CA PHE A 57 2.50 -2.94 -20.07
C PHE A 57 4.00 -3.08 -19.82
N ALA A 58 4.43 -3.10 -18.56
CA ALA A 58 5.84 -3.17 -18.20
C ALA A 58 6.49 -4.50 -18.62
N LEU A 59 5.72 -5.59 -18.71
CA LEU A 59 6.13 -6.89 -19.25
C LEU A 59 6.09 -6.96 -20.78
N GLY A 60 5.57 -5.93 -21.45
CA GLY A 60 5.42 -5.90 -22.91
C GLY A 60 4.27 -6.75 -23.44
N GLU A 61 3.32 -7.17 -22.58
CA GLU A 61 2.12 -7.90 -22.96
C GLU A 61 1.06 -6.99 -23.59
N LEU A 62 1.07 -5.71 -23.23
CA LEU A 62 0.22 -4.66 -23.80
C LEU A 62 1.08 -3.51 -24.30
N ALA A 63 0.75 -2.98 -25.46
CA ALA A 63 1.31 -1.72 -25.94
C ALA A 63 0.61 -0.53 -25.26
N GLU A 64 1.29 0.62 -25.23
CA GLU A 64 0.78 1.86 -24.64
C GLU A 64 -0.63 2.22 -25.16
N TYR A 65 -0.83 2.17 -26.46
CA TYR A 65 -2.10 2.49 -27.12
C TYR A 65 -3.24 1.49 -26.84
N GLU A 66 -2.93 0.31 -26.30
CA GLU A 66 -3.91 -0.72 -25.94
C GLU A 66 -4.42 -0.56 -24.50
N LEU A 67 -3.67 0.10 -23.63
CA LEU A 67 -3.97 0.20 -22.21
C LEU A 67 -5.35 0.75 -21.90
N SER A 68 -5.74 1.84 -22.57
CA SER A 68 -7.04 2.46 -22.31
C SER A 68 -8.22 1.58 -22.79
N SER A 69 -8.05 0.83 -23.86
CA SER A 69 -9.05 -0.12 -24.35
C SER A 69 -9.12 -1.33 -23.42
N TYR A 70 -7.96 -1.88 -23.03
CA TYR A 70 -7.89 -2.97 -22.07
C TYR A 70 -8.56 -2.59 -20.74
N TYR A 71 -8.23 -1.41 -20.20
CA TYR A 71 -8.85 -0.90 -18.97
C TYR A 71 -10.38 -0.83 -19.09
N LYS A 72 -10.92 -0.28 -20.18
CA LYS A 72 -12.37 -0.18 -20.42
C LYS A 72 -13.05 -1.55 -20.47
N ASP A 73 -12.47 -2.48 -21.23
CA ASP A 73 -13.08 -3.77 -21.53
C ASP A 73 -13.10 -4.70 -20.32
N TYR A 74 -12.08 -4.62 -19.47
CA TYR A 74 -11.93 -5.52 -18.32
C TYR A 74 -12.33 -4.90 -16.97
N TYR A 75 -12.50 -3.59 -16.90
CA TYR A 75 -12.89 -2.91 -15.65
C TYR A 75 -14.16 -3.49 -15.00
N PRO A 76 -15.28 -3.75 -15.75
CA PRO A 76 -16.51 -4.26 -15.14
C PRO A 76 -16.36 -5.67 -14.52
N GLN A 77 -15.35 -6.42 -14.98
CA GLN A 77 -15.06 -7.77 -14.50
C GLN A 77 -14.08 -7.74 -13.32
N ALA A 78 -13.20 -6.74 -13.30
CA ALA A 78 -12.17 -6.59 -12.28
C ALA A 78 -12.66 -5.84 -11.03
N VAL A 79 -13.62 -4.91 -11.19
CA VAL A 79 -14.20 -4.11 -10.12
C VAL A 79 -15.69 -4.42 -10.04
N THR A 80 -16.02 -5.42 -9.24
CA THR A 80 -17.37 -5.99 -9.10
C THR A 80 -18.09 -5.51 -7.83
N GLU A 81 -17.34 -5.01 -6.85
CA GLU A 81 -17.91 -4.47 -5.62
C GLU A 81 -18.33 -3.01 -5.81
N ASP A 82 -19.40 -2.63 -5.17
CA ASP A 82 -19.90 -1.26 -5.21
C ASP A 82 -19.01 -0.31 -4.40
N PHE A 83 -18.75 0.87 -4.96
CA PHE A 83 -18.16 1.95 -4.19
C PHE A 83 -19.14 2.50 -3.16
N PRO A 84 -18.66 2.98 -2.00
CA PRO A 84 -19.53 3.53 -0.98
C PRO A 84 -20.32 4.73 -1.48
N PRO A 85 -21.57 4.90 -1.00
CA PRO A 85 -22.38 6.05 -1.38
C PRO A 85 -21.71 7.35 -0.90
N ASN A 86 -21.81 8.38 -1.72
CA ASN A 86 -21.35 9.73 -1.40
C ASN A 86 -22.41 10.73 -1.84
N ALA A 87 -22.74 11.70 -0.97
CA ALA A 87 -23.80 12.67 -1.21
C ALA A 87 -23.52 13.63 -2.37
N TYR A 88 -22.26 13.76 -2.79
CA TYR A 88 -21.81 14.82 -3.72
C TYR A 88 -21.30 14.27 -5.05
N VAL A 89 -20.90 13.00 -5.09
CA VAL A 89 -20.20 12.43 -6.25
C VAL A 89 -20.42 10.94 -6.33
N ASP A 90 -20.63 10.40 -7.51
CA ASP A 90 -20.55 8.98 -7.78
C ASP A 90 -19.06 8.57 -7.71
N LEU A 91 -18.70 7.82 -6.67
CA LEU A 91 -17.32 7.38 -6.46
C LEU A 91 -16.92 6.34 -7.51
N GLY A 92 -17.82 5.47 -7.92
CA GLY A 92 -17.56 4.45 -8.94
C GLY A 92 -17.21 5.10 -10.28
N GLU A 93 -18.05 6.00 -10.75
CA GLU A 93 -17.82 6.76 -11.95
C GLU A 93 -16.52 7.58 -11.87
N ARG A 94 -16.28 8.23 -10.73
CA ARG A 94 -15.07 9.03 -10.53
C ARG A 94 -13.80 8.21 -10.61
N TYR A 95 -13.76 7.04 -9.97
CA TYR A 95 -12.58 6.17 -9.98
C TYR A 95 -12.35 5.60 -11.38
N TYR A 96 -13.42 5.15 -12.04
CA TYR A 96 -13.36 4.69 -13.42
C TYR A 96 -12.79 5.76 -14.35
N ASN A 97 -13.35 6.98 -14.32
CA ASN A 97 -12.94 8.07 -15.19
C ASN A 97 -11.48 8.52 -14.92
N GLN A 98 -11.05 8.57 -13.66
CA GLN A 98 -9.66 8.91 -13.33
C GLN A 98 -8.65 7.86 -13.82
N GLY A 99 -8.99 6.58 -13.73
CA GLY A 99 -8.17 5.52 -14.31
C GLY A 99 -8.14 5.58 -15.84
N LEU A 100 -9.29 5.80 -16.47
CA LEU A 100 -9.38 5.92 -17.93
C LEU A 100 -8.59 7.14 -18.44
N GLU A 101 -8.70 8.28 -17.77
CA GLU A 101 -7.93 9.49 -18.10
C GLU A 101 -6.42 9.24 -17.98
N TYR A 102 -6.01 8.54 -16.93
CA TYR A 102 -4.60 8.16 -16.76
C TYR A 102 -4.12 7.29 -17.93
N PHE A 103 -4.83 6.22 -18.27
CA PHE A 103 -4.43 5.31 -19.35
C PHE A 103 -4.55 5.94 -20.76
N ASN A 104 -5.43 6.90 -20.96
CA ASN A 104 -5.48 7.66 -22.21
C ASN A 104 -4.30 8.62 -22.38
N ASN A 105 -3.69 9.07 -21.30
CA ASN A 105 -2.57 10.02 -21.30
C ASN A 105 -1.25 9.36 -20.84
N PHE A 106 -1.24 8.06 -20.65
CA PHE A 106 -0.04 7.35 -20.25
C PHE A 106 0.95 7.27 -21.42
N ASP A 107 2.15 7.77 -21.22
CA ASP A 107 3.23 7.84 -22.22
C ASP A 107 4.43 6.93 -21.85
N GLY A 108 4.14 5.87 -21.08
CA GLY A 108 5.14 4.93 -20.61
C GLY A 108 5.85 5.39 -19.35
N TYR A 109 6.98 4.78 -19.11
CA TYR A 109 7.81 5.06 -17.91
C TYR A 109 9.00 6.01 -18.21
N GLY A 110 8.96 6.70 -19.38
CA GLY A 110 10.03 7.60 -19.79
C GLY A 110 11.35 6.84 -20.04
N ASP A 111 12.47 7.46 -19.67
CA ASP A 111 13.81 6.87 -19.86
C ASP A 111 14.20 5.82 -18.80
N ARG A 112 13.24 5.29 -18.02
CA ARG A 112 13.50 4.28 -16.99
C ARG A 112 13.85 2.94 -17.61
N GLU A 113 15.04 2.45 -17.32
CA GLU A 113 15.46 1.08 -17.67
C GLU A 113 14.86 0.11 -16.63
N ILE A 114 13.74 -0.54 -16.98
CA ILE A 114 13.05 -1.50 -16.11
C ILE A 114 13.87 -2.80 -16.06
N LEU A 115 14.17 -3.28 -14.85
CA LEU A 115 14.94 -4.49 -14.58
C LEU A 115 14.04 -5.64 -14.11
N ALA A 116 12.96 -5.33 -13.37
CA ALA A 116 11.99 -6.30 -12.90
C ALA A 116 10.64 -5.62 -12.60
N VAL A 117 9.57 -6.43 -12.66
CA VAL A 117 8.18 -6.00 -12.45
C VAL A 117 7.54 -6.96 -11.45
N GLU A 118 6.76 -6.45 -10.50
CA GLU A 118 6.04 -7.23 -9.47
C GLU A 118 6.93 -8.28 -8.80
N GLN A 119 8.18 -7.88 -8.50
CA GLN A 119 9.17 -8.81 -7.97
C GLN A 119 8.96 -9.07 -6.48
N ASN A 120 8.70 -10.34 -6.16
CA ASN A 120 8.59 -10.79 -4.77
C ASN A 120 9.95 -11.04 -4.14
N TYR A 121 10.11 -10.60 -2.89
CA TYR A 121 11.32 -10.75 -2.10
C TYR A 121 11.07 -11.39 -0.76
N PHE A 122 12.04 -12.22 -0.34
CA PHE A 122 12.22 -12.67 1.02
C PHE A 122 13.55 -12.13 1.53
N PHE A 123 13.53 -11.39 2.63
CA PHE A 123 14.71 -10.75 3.20
C PHE A 123 14.60 -10.65 4.73
N LYS A 124 15.61 -10.08 5.38
CA LYS A 124 15.59 -9.88 6.83
C LYS A 124 15.72 -8.42 7.20
N ILE A 125 15.03 -8.05 8.26
CA ILE A 125 15.25 -6.84 9.02
C ILE A 125 15.59 -7.28 10.44
N ASP A 126 16.85 -7.07 10.87
CA ASP A 126 17.39 -7.67 12.07
C ASP A 126 17.20 -9.20 12.06
N LYS A 127 16.58 -9.76 13.09
CA LYS A 127 16.25 -11.20 13.19
C LYS A 127 14.94 -11.60 12.52
N TYR A 128 14.12 -10.64 12.08
CA TYR A 128 12.79 -10.89 11.55
C TYR A 128 12.81 -11.21 10.06
N ASN A 129 12.06 -12.25 9.66
CA ASN A 129 11.85 -12.56 8.25
C ASN A 129 10.81 -11.60 7.65
N PHE A 130 11.13 -11.05 6.49
CA PHE A 130 10.26 -10.14 5.75
C PHE A 130 9.94 -10.67 4.37
N THR A 131 8.76 -10.29 3.89
CA THR A 131 8.36 -10.45 2.50
C THR A 131 7.79 -9.15 1.97
N GLY A 132 7.93 -8.93 0.67
CA GLY A 132 7.34 -7.79 -0.01
C GLY A 132 7.49 -7.88 -1.50
N THR A 133 6.65 -7.13 -2.21
CA THR A 133 6.67 -7.03 -3.66
C THR A 133 7.06 -5.62 -4.05
N ILE A 134 7.97 -5.48 -4.99
CA ILE A 134 8.34 -4.20 -5.60
C ILE A 134 7.64 -4.12 -6.95
N ASP A 135 6.81 -3.10 -7.14
CA ASP A 135 6.01 -2.96 -8.36
C ASP A 135 6.91 -2.81 -9.59
N LEU A 136 7.88 -1.86 -9.57
CA LEU A 136 8.87 -1.71 -10.63
C LEU A 136 10.28 -1.50 -10.05
N GLU A 137 11.21 -2.30 -10.52
CA GLU A 137 12.63 -2.10 -10.28
C GLU A 137 13.28 -1.53 -11.53
N CYS A 138 13.84 -0.35 -11.40
CA CYS A 138 14.61 0.29 -12.45
C CYS A 138 16.09 0.33 -12.07
N LYS A 139 16.98 0.55 -13.02
CA LYS A 139 18.46 0.50 -12.84
C LYS A 139 19.00 1.29 -11.63
N ASN A 140 18.36 2.39 -11.27
CA ASN A 140 18.74 3.25 -10.15
C ASN A 140 17.55 3.70 -9.32
N GLU A 141 16.37 3.11 -9.49
CA GLU A 141 15.12 3.60 -8.92
C GLU A 141 14.22 2.42 -8.53
N ILE A 142 13.47 2.59 -7.45
CA ILE A 142 12.34 1.75 -7.09
C ILE A 142 11.08 2.61 -7.25
N VAL A 143 10.10 2.08 -7.96
CA VAL A 143 8.81 2.72 -8.14
C VAL A 143 7.72 1.90 -7.47
N ASP A 144 6.83 2.58 -6.77
CA ASP A 144 5.63 2.02 -6.18
C ASP A 144 4.41 2.74 -6.76
N ILE A 145 3.44 1.98 -7.25
CA ILE A 145 2.25 2.47 -7.93
C ILE A 145 1.16 2.73 -6.91
N LYS A 146 0.60 3.94 -6.90
CA LYS A 146 -0.41 4.34 -5.92
C LYS A 146 -1.70 4.82 -6.58
N THR A 147 -2.81 4.22 -6.17
CA THR A 147 -4.16 4.63 -6.57
C THR A 147 -4.82 5.58 -5.56
N LYS A 148 -4.01 6.19 -4.69
CA LYS A 148 -4.47 7.19 -3.70
C LYS A 148 -4.71 8.55 -4.36
N GLY A 149 -5.64 9.32 -3.83
CA GLY A 149 -5.89 10.69 -4.28
C GLY A 149 -4.92 11.71 -3.67
N LYS A 150 -4.90 12.92 -4.22
CA LYS A 150 -4.01 14.03 -3.84
C LYS A 150 -4.12 14.47 -2.36
N GLN A 151 -5.26 14.23 -1.72
CA GLN A 151 -5.56 14.75 -0.37
C GLN A 151 -4.61 14.22 0.72
N HIS A 152 -3.97 13.06 0.50
CA HIS A 152 -3.08 12.44 1.47
C HIS A 152 -1.63 12.91 1.37
N LEU A 153 -1.26 13.76 0.42
CA LEU A 153 0.11 14.01 0.06
C LEU A 153 0.63 15.43 0.33
N LEU A 154 -0.20 16.47 0.39
CA LEU A 154 0.32 17.83 0.28
C LEU A 154 -0.42 18.87 1.12
N ARG A 155 -0.25 18.91 2.43
CA ARG A 155 -0.50 20.15 3.17
C ARG A 155 0.59 20.36 4.22
N LEU A 156 1.59 21.16 3.87
CA LEU A 156 2.35 21.90 4.86
C LEU A 156 1.39 22.91 5.51
N THR A 157 0.91 22.61 6.69
CA THR A 157 0.23 23.58 7.53
C THR A 157 1.23 24.11 8.54
N LYS A 158 1.02 25.35 9.07
CA LYS A 158 1.86 25.94 10.12
C LYS A 158 1.95 25.08 11.40
N LYS A 159 1.15 24.02 11.51
CA LYS A 159 1.11 23.08 12.65
C LYS A 159 1.99 21.85 12.44
N ASN A 160 2.52 21.61 11.25
CA ASN A 160 3.28 20.40 10.94
C ASN A 160 4.75 20.58 11.33
N ASN A 161 5.33 19.55 11.91
CA ASN A 161 6.76 19.52 12.20
C ASN A 161 7.53 19.48 10.86
N PRO A 162 8.41 20.45 10.56
CA PRO A 162 9.19 20.46 9.31
C PRO A 162 10.03 19.21 9.12
N ASN A 163 10.46 18.55 10.20
CA ASN A 163 11.29 17.33 10.16
C ASN A 163 10.52 16.09 9.66
N ASP A 164 9.19 16.16 9.56
CA ASP A 164 8.37 15.07 9.03
C ASP A 164 8.20 15.14 7.52
N TYR A 165 8.72 16.18 6.88
CA TYR A 165 8.60 16.42 5.45
C TYR A 165 9.96 16.36 4.76
N ILE A 166 9.95 15.82 3.54
CA ILE A 166 11.12 15.75 2.65
C ILE A 166 10.82 16.48 1.36
N GLN A 167 11.84 17.09 0.77
CA GLN A 167 11.72 17.76 -0.52
C GLN A 167 11.81 16.72 -1.65
N MET A 168 10.87 16.79 -2.58
CA MET A 168 10.90 16.03 -3.82
C MET A 168 11.80 16.68 -4.87
N LEU A 169 12.14 15.96 -5.92
CA LEU A 169 12.99 16.45 -7.02
C LEU A 169 12.42 17.69 -7.72
N ASP A 170 11.11 17.84 -7.74
CA ASP A 170 10.41 18.99 -8.33
C ASP A 170 10.28 20.19 -7.37
N GLY A 171 10.86 20.11 -6.19
CA GLY A 171 10.86 21.16 -5.18
C GLY A 171 9.66 21.15 -4.24
N ARG A 172 8.61 20.36 -4.51
CA ARG A 172 7.46 20.18 -3.61
C ARG A 172 7.87 19.41 -2.36
N TYR A 173 7.06 19.47 -1.30
CA TYR A 173 7.30 18.76 -0.05
C TYR A 173 6.23 17.69 0.19
N ILE A 174 6.66 16.55 0.73
CA ILE A 174 5.80 15.41 1.04
C ILE A 174 6.14 14.85 2.41
N HIS A 175 5.15 14.32 3.12
CA HIS A 175 5.40 13.64 4.39
C HIS A 175 6.24 12.37 4.17
N LYS A 176 7.33 12.22 4.93
CA LYS A 176 8.32 11.15 4.76
C LYS A 176 7.73 9.74 4.86
N ASP A 177 6.66 9.56 5.64
CA ASP A 177 6.01 8.26 5.81
C ASP A 177 5.44 7.69 4.50
N ASN A 178 5.19 8.53 3.49
CA ASN A 178 4.75 8.03 2.19
C ASN A 178 5.81 7.17 1.49
N PHE A 179 7.09 7.35 1.83
CA PHE A 179 8.21 6.61 1.26
C PHE A 179 8.73 5.48 2.17
N LYS A 180 8.17 5.31 3.36
CA LYS A 180 8.63 4.33 4.34
C LYS A 180 8.68 2.91 3.76
N GLN A 181 7.67 2.52 2.98
CA GLN A 181 7.63 1.23 2.27
C GLN A 181 8.81 1.08 1.30
N LEU A 182 9.09 2.10 0.49
CA LEU A 182 10.17 2.07 -0.48
C LEU A 182 11.56 2.03 0.18
N TYR A 183 11.71 2.67 1.35
CA TYR A 183 12.93 2.53 2.14
C TYR A 183 13.14 1.10 2.61
N ILE A 184 12.11 0.44 3.12
CA ILE A 184 12.17 -0.99 3.51
C ILE A 184 12.52 -1.85 2.29
N TYR A 185 11.95 -1.59 1.14
CA TYR A 185 12.20 -2.35 -0.10
C TYR A 185 13.56 -2.03 -0.76
N SER A 186 14.22 -0.95 -0.34
CA SER A 186 15.60 -0.68 -0.74
C SER A 186 16.60 -1.72 -0.20
N ILE A 187 16.24 -2.45 0.87
CA ILE A 187 17.07 -3.51 1.44
C ILE A 187 17.23 -4.69 0.47
N PRO A 188 16.13 -5.36 0.01
CA PRO A 188 16.26 -6.44 -0.98
C PRO A 188 16.81 -5.95 -2.32
N PHE A 189 16.51 -4.72 -2.74
CA PHE A 189 17.11 -4.12 -3.92
C PHE A 189 18.65 -4.06 -3.81
N LYS A 190 19.17 -3.56 -2.69
CA LYS A 190 20.62 -3.57 -2.43
C LYS A 190 21.20 -4.98 -2.42
N ASN A 191 20.51 -5.93 -1.81
CA ASN A 191 20.96 -7.32 -1.75
C ASN A 191 21.12 -7.92 -3.16
N LYS A 192 20.19 -7.60 -4.07
CA LYS A 192 20.18 -8.09 -5.45
C LYS A 192 21.21 -7.38 -6.36
N TYR A 193 21.30 -6.06 -6.25
CA TYR A 193 22.08 -5.22 -7.19
C TYR A 193 23.40 -4.69 -6.60
N GLY A 194 23.71 -4.99 -5.34
CA GLY A 194 24.94 -4.57 -4.65
C GLY A 194 24.98 -3.10 -4.25
N LYS A 195 23.95 -2.33 -4.54
CA LYS A 195 23.85 -0.88 -4.24
C LYS A 195 22.40 -0.50 -3.94
N TYR A 196 22.22 0.54 -3.13
CA TYR A 196 20.90 1.13 -2.96
C TYR A 196 20.41 1.82 -4.25
N PRO A 197 19.09 1.96 -4.45
CA PRO A 197 18.55 2.81 -5.49
C PRO A 197 19.02 4.26 -5.26
N LYS A 198 19.10 5.07 -6.31
CA LYS A 198 19.36 6.51 -6.18
C LYS A 198 18.08 7.29 -5.93
N LEU A 199 16.98 6.80 -6.47
CA LEU A 199 15.66 7.42 -6.39
C LEU A 199 14.63 6.45 -5.83
N LEU A 200 13.67 7.04 -5.11
CA LEU A 200 12.44 6.39 -4.68
C LEU A 200 11.27 7.17 -5.23
N SER A 201 10.36 6.51 -5.94
CA SER A 201 9.28 7.18 -6.66
C SER A 201 7.91 6.55 -6.40
N LEU A 202 6.91 7.40 -6.32
CA LEU A 202 5.50 7.02 -6.30
C LEU A 202 4.86 7.45 -7.61
N SER A 203 4.28 6.50 -8.35
CA SER A 203 3.44 6.78 -9.51
C SER A 203 2.00 6.96 -9.04
N MET A 204 1.50 8.19 -9.11
CA MET A 204 0.19 8.57 -8.56
C MET A 204 -0.88 8.53 -9.65
N VAL A 205 -1.41 7.35 -9.94
CA VAL A 205 -2.31 7.09 -11.07
C VAL A 205 -3.52 8.03 -11.12
N ARG A 206 -4.27 8.18 -10.03
CA ARG A 206 -5.53 8.95 -10.03
C ARG A 206 -5.36 10.46 -10.21
N ILE A 207 -4.16 10.95 -10.14
CA ILE A 207 -3.86 12.39 -10.32
C ILE A 207 -2.81 12.61 -11.41
N ASN A 208 -2.43 11.55 -12.09
CA ASN A 208 -1.43 11.54 -13.16
C ASN A 208 -0.18 12.36 -12.79
N ASP A 209 0.46 12.00 -11.65
CA ASP A 209 1.60 12.74 -11.11
C ASP A 209 2.67 11.78 -10.58
N TRP A 210 3.90 12.26 -10.50
CA TRP A 210 5.04 11.53 -9.97
C TRP A 210 5.60 12.24 -8.75
N TYR A 211 5.91 11.47 -7.71
CA TYR A 211 6.56 11.96 -6.51
C TYR A 211 7.88 11.22 -6.33
N SER A 212 8.98 11.88 -6.62
CA SER A 212 10.31 11.29 -6.57
C SER A 212 11.19 12.01 -5.58
N ILE A 213 11.95 11.25 -4.81
CA ILE A 213 12.94 11.73 -3.85
C ILE A 213 14.28 11.05 -4.09
N GLU A 214 15.37 11.73 -3.72
CA GLU A 214 16.66 11.08 -3.61
C GLU A 214 16.67 10.10 -2.42
N PHE A 215 17.34 8.96 -2.61
CA PHE A 215 17.54 8.00 -1.54
C PHE A 215 18.41 8.60 -0.42
N ASN A 216 18.04 8.33 0.82
CA ASN A 216 18.72 8.86 2.01
C ASN A 216 18.88 7.78 3.07
N GLU A 217 20.13 7.45 3.41
CA GLU A 217 20.45 6.38 4.37
C GLU A 217 19.87 6.65 5.78
N ARG A 218 19.80 7.91 6.22
CA ARG A 218 19.18 8.26 7.51
C ARG A 218 17.70 7.91 7.55
N LEU A 219 16.98 8.16 6.45
CA LEU A 219 15.55 7.83 6.35
C LEU A 219 15.33 6.32 6.21
N LEU A 220 16.26 5.58 5.60
CA LEU A 220 16.26 4.13 5.65
C LEU A 220 16.40 3.63 7.08
N GLU A 221 17.33 4.16 7.85
CA GLU A 221 17.53 3.78 9.26
C GLU A 221 16.27 4.10 10.08
N GLU A 222 15.62 5.26 9.86
CA GLU A 222 14.36 5.59 10.52
C GLU A 222 13.25 4.57 10.19
N ALA A 223 13.14 4.16 8.92
CA ALA A 223 12.16 3.14 8.48
C ALA A 223 12.48 1.75 9.05
N TYR A 224 13.77 1.38 9.11
CA TYR A 224 14.27 0.15 9.69
C TYR A 224 13.92 0.06 11.20
N GLN A 225 14.23 1.11 11.94
CA GLN A 225 13.93 1.17 13.38
C GLN A 225 12.41 1.21 13.65
N TRP A 226 11.64 1.91 12.79
CA TRP A 226 10.18 1.89 12.87
C TRP A 226 9.65 0.46 12.76
N ALA A 227 10.12 -0.32 11.79
CA ALA A 227 9.69 -1.70 11.60
C ALA A 227 9.97 -2.57 12.83
N ILE A 228 11.18 -2.49 13.39
CA ILE A 228 11.58 -3.25 14.60
C ILE A 228 10.73 -2.85 15.80
N ASN A 229 10.56 -1.55 16.02
CA ASN A 229 9.79 -1.02 17.15
C ASN A 229 8.32 -1.47 17.04
N LYS A 230 7.71 -1.38 15.86
CA LYS A 230 6.32 -1.82 15.65
C LYS A 230 6.14 -3.33 15.83
N ILE A 231 7.07 -4.13 15.36
CA ILE A 231 7.06 -5.58 15.63
C ILE A 231 7.15 -5.84 17.14
N THR A 232 8.00 -5.10 17.84
CA THR A 232 8.11 -5.20 19.29
C THR A 232 6.82 -4.80 19.99
N ASP A 233 6.17 -3.72 19.55
CA ASP A 233 4.86 -3.30 20.05
C ASP A 233 3.80 -4.40 19.84
N ILE A 234 3.80 -5.06 18.66
CA ILE A 234 2.88 -6.16 18.36
C ILE A 234 3.12 -7.35 19.29
N TYR A 235 4.38 -7.76 19.52
CA TYR A 235 4.70 -8.86 20.42
C TYR A 235 4.30 -8.59 21.88
N ASN A 236 4.34 -7.33 22.29
CA ASN A 236 3.98 -6.92 23.64
C ASN A 236 2.50 -6.55 23.80
N ALA A 237 1.74 -6.56 22.72
CA ALA A 237 0.32 -6.20 22.76
C ALA A 237 -0.48 -7.24 23.54
N GLU A 238 -1.18 -6.78 24.58
CA GLU A 238 -2.09 -7.61 25.40
C GLU A 238 -3.56 -7.42 24.99
N LYS A 239 -3.86 -6.32 24.31
CA LYS A 239 -5.20 -5.95 23.84
C LYS A 239 -5.16 -5.45 22.41
N PHE A 240 -6.19 -5.78 21.67
CA PHE A 240 -6.37 -5.39 20.28
C PHE A 240 -7.69 -4.64 20.16
N GLU A 241 -7.60 -3.33 20.19
CA GLU A 241 -8.78 -2.47 20.10
C GLU A 241 -8.81 -1.74 18.75
N ARG A 242 -9.94 -1.09 18.43
CA ARG A 242 -10.03 -0.23 17.26
C ARG A 242 -8.99 0.87 17.37
N GLY A 243 -8.28 1.14 16.28
CA GLY A 243 -7.25 2.18 16.24
C GLY A 243 -7.83 3.57 16.49
N ASP A 244 -7.07 4.41 17.20
CA ASP A 244 -7.42 5.79 17.42
C ASP A 244 -7.50 6.54 16.08
N GLY A 245 -8.57 7.31 15.88
CA GLY A 245 -8.78 8.06 14.65
C GLY A 245 -9.29 7.25 13.44
N VAL A 246 -9.51 5.94 13.59
CA VAL A 246 -10.15 5.13 12.55
C VAL A 246 -11.64 5.46 12.51
N GLY A 247 -12.09 6.09 11.42
CA GLY A 247 -13.50 6.46 11.21
C GLY A 247 -14.37 5.31 10.70
N ASP A 248 -15.70 5.47 10.82
CA ASP A 248 -16.66 4.46 10.39
C ASP A 248 -16.57 4.17 8.88
N PHE A 249 -16.27 5.18 8.07
CA PHE A 249 -16.04 4.98 6.63
C PHE A 249 -14.94 3.94 6.33
N PHE A 250 -13.83 3.98 7.08
CA PHE A 250 -12.80 2.96 6.94
C PHE A 250 -13.32 1.58 7.37
N CYS A 251 -14.01 1.52 8.52
CA CYS A 251 -14.54 0.27 9.06
C CYS A 251 -15.55 -0.38 8.12
N ASP A 252 -16.43 0.41 7.52
CA ASP A 252 -17.55 -0.09 6.71
C ASP A 252 -17.18 -0.43 5.27
N TYR A 253 -16.19 0.30 4.69
CA TYR A 253 -15.96 0.22 3.24
C TYR A 253 -14.52 -0.13 2.84
N ILE A 254 -13.53 0.14 3.71
CA ILE A 254 -12.13 -0.07 3.35
C ILE A 254 -11.54 -1.30 4.05
N CYS A 255 -11.94 -1.53 5.31
CA CYS A 255 -11.42 -2.62 6.11
C CYS A 255 -11.83 -3.98 5.56
N GLY A 256 -10.87 -4.85 5.25
CA GLY A 256 -11.14 -6.22 4.80
C GLY A 256 -11.82 -7.09 5.86
N GLN A 257 -11.74 -6.69 7.13
CA GLN A 257 -12.37 -7.40 8.25
C GLN A 257 -13.75 -6.85 8.64
N ARG A 258 -14.40 -6.07 7.76
CA ARG A 258 -15.68 -5.40 8.07
C ARG A 258 -16.80 -6.34 8.48
N ILE A 259 -16.85 -7.54 7.90
CA ILE A 259 -17.88 -8.55 8.27
C ILE A 259 -17.57 -9.24 9.61
N ASN A 260 -16.32 -9.23 10.06
CA ASN A 260 -15.85 -9.89 11.28
C ASN A 260 -15.69 -8.91 12.46
N CYS A 261 -15.94 -7.61 12.25
CA CYS A 261 -15.61 -6.56 13.20
C CYS A 261 -16.87 -5.85 13.73
N LYS A 262 -17.09 -5.89 15.03
CA LYS A 262 -18.22 -5.24 15.71
C LYS A 262 -18.34 -3.71 15.52
N TYR A 263 -17.29 -3.06 15.02
CA TYR A 263 -17.28 -1.62 14.74
C TYR A 263 -17.70 -1.28 13.31
N SER A 264 -18.02 -2.28 12.49
CA SER A 264 -18.52 -2.08 11.14
C SER A 264 -20.03 -2.30 11.08
N SER A 265 -20.72 -1.50 10.28
CA SER A 265 -22.13 -1.69 9.96
C SER A 265 -22.40 -2.98 9.17
N ALA A 266 -21.38 -3.53 8.52
CA ALA A 266 -21.44 -4.79 7.78
C ALA A 266 -21.19 -6.03 8.67
N PHE A 267 -21.05 -5.86 9.99
CA PHE A 267 -20.79 -6.95 10.92
C PHE A 267 -21.90 -8.00 10.91
N MET A 268 -21.52 -9.24 10.64
CA MET A 268 -22.43 -10.39 10.65
C MET A 268 -22.23 -11.18 11.94
N ASN A 269 -23.20 -11.09 12.86
CA ASN A 269 -23.18 -11.83 14.14
C ASN A 269 -23.17 -13.37 14.00
N ASP A 270 -23.43 -13.89 12.77
CA ASP A 270 -23.60 -15.31 12.50
C ASP A 270 -22.59 -15.89 11.49
N ALA A 271 -21.48 -15.25 11.27
CA ALA A 271 -20.42 -15.84 10.44
C ALA A 271 -19.69 -16.93 11.24
N GLY A 272 -20.39 -18.01 11.60
CA GLY A 272 -19.85 -19.34 12.01
C GLY A 272 -18.55 -19.33 12.83
N VAL A 273 -18.43 -18.42 13.79
CA VAL A 273 -17.25 -18.37 14.67
C VAL A 273 -17.38 -19.51 15.65
N ILE A 274 -16.69 -20.61 15.35
CA ILE A 274 -16.41 -21.65 16.35
C ILE A 274 -15.58 -20.95 17.44
N GLU A 275 -16.20 -20.64 18.56
CA GLU A 275 -15.47 -20.30 19.78
C GLU A 275 -14.62 -21.54 20.15
N LEU A 276 -13.31 -21.42 20.02
CA LEU A 276 -12.34 -22.39 20.51
C LEU A 276 -11.96 -22.05 21.95
#